data_94aba1847e0323f76c6941644b91b3dd
#
_entry.id   94aba1847e0323f76c6941644b91b3dd
#
_cell.length_a   1.000
_cell.length_b   1.000
_cell.length_c   1.000
_cell.angle_alpha   90.00
_cell.angle_beta   90.00
_cell.angle_gamma   90.00
#
_symmetry.space_group_name_H-M   'P 1'
#
loop_
_entity.id
_entity.type
_entity.pdbx_description
1 polymer ?
#
loop_
_entity_poly.entity_id
_entity_poly.type
_entity_poly.pdbx_seq_one_letter_code
_entity_poly.pdbx_strand_id
1 'polypeptide(L)'
;MRKSTGLFLSLALAVVLGGCGTSSKEPVTTGAEKSMKIGITQFVEHPALDTIQKGIVDGLAESGYQDGKNLAIDFQNAHGEMNNTISIAQKFAGDQKDMVIAITTPSSQAVAKTIQDVPVIFSTVTDPISAQLVNSLDKPDKNVTGTSDKVSMGRQLELIQKFMPAIKKIGVLYTTSEVNSEVQVKELEEAAQAKGIEVVRSGISSITEIQLGTQTLVDQVEAILIPIDNSVVSSFDGVLMVAEKAKIPVFASDIDTVKRGAVATYGIDYYKMGKQTGQMAARVLKGQKVADTPVEVSKETDLIINEKAAGTFGLQISDELKKEAKEIVK
;
A
#
# COMPACT_ATOMS: atom_id res chain seq x y z
N MET A 1 65.88 -0.63 57.32
CA MET A 1 65.96 0.15 58.57
C MET A 1 64.53 0.58 58.97
N ARG A 2 64.16 0.11 60.13
CA ARG A 2 63.25 0.69 61.16
C ARG A 2 61.80 0.94 60.75
N LYS A 3 60.82 0.08 61.18
CA LYS A 3 60.12 0.09 62.51
C LYS A 3 59.24 1.34 62.65
N SER A 4 57.94 1.32 62.97
CA SER A 4 57.24 0.66 64.08
C SER A 4 55.73 0.86 63.93
N THR A 5 54.84 -0.12 63.99
CA THR A 5 54.07 -0.49 65.19
C THR A 5 53.24 0.64 65.85
N GLY A 6 51.95 0.49 65.93
CA GLY A 6 51.02 1.26 66.76
C GLY A 6 49.62 0.62 66.76
N LEU A 7 49.46 -0.32 67.66
CA LEU A 7 48.20 -0.98 68.05
C LEU A 7 47.54 -0.11 69.14
N PHE A 8 46.23 0.18 68.99
CA PHE A 8 45.39 0.45 70.17
C PHE A 8 43.94 -0.01 69.99
N LEU A 9 43.57 -0.76 70.94
CA LEU A 9 42.40 -1.50 71.31
C LEU A 9 41.39 -0.59 72.05
N SER A 10 40.12 -0.86 71.94
CA SER A 10 39.02 -0.68 72.91
C SER A 10 37.85 0.07 72.32
N LEU A 11 36.64 -0.23 72.47
CA LEU A 11 35.82 -0.93 73.45
C LEU A 11 34.37 -0.78 72.99
N ALA A 12 33.63 -1.81 73.14
CA ALA A 12 32.21 -1.92 72.82
C ALA A 12 31.31 -0.95 73.56
N LEU A 13 30.23 -0.52 72.89
CA LEU A 13 28.96 -0.25 73.62
C LEU A 13 27.78 -0.55 72.73
N ALA A 14 27.04 -1.59 73.10
CA ALA A 14 25.75 -1.94 72.50
C ALA A 14 24.67 -1.01 73.07
N VAL A 15 23.87 -0.42 72.19
CA VAL A 15 22.52 0.08 72.53
C VAL A 15 21.52 -0.47 71.55
N VAL A 16 20.73 -1.41 72.05
CA VAL A 16 19.50 -1.87 71.45
C VAL A 16 18.39 -0.88 71.79
N LEU A 17 17.74 -0.29 70.76
CA LEU A 17 16.39 0.24 70.94
C LEU A 17 15.70 0.16 69.65
N GLY A 18 14.56 -0.54 69.67
CA GLY A 18 13.70 -0.91 68.62
C GLY A 18 12.93 0.22 67.96
N GLY A 19 12.32 -0.10 66.88
CA GLY A 19 11.14 0.62 66.46
C GLY A 19 11.01 0.84 64.98
N CYS A 20 9.96 0.29 64.43
CA CYS A 20 9.19 0.67 63.28
C CYS A 20 9.80 0.40 61.90
N GLY A 21 9.35 -0.71 61.36
CA GLY A 21 9.40 -1.00 59.92
C GLY A 21 8.70 0.09 59.12
N THR A 22 9.44 0.81 58.34
CA THR A 22 8.95 1.48 57.16
C THR A 22 9.39 0.63 55.98
N SER A 23 8.44 -0.14 55.46
CA SER A 23 8.57 -0.83 54.18
C SER A 23 8.75 0.25 53.10
N SER A 24 9.96 0.59 52.78
CA SER A 24 10.28 1.35 51.59
C SER A 24 9.91 0.45 50.42
N LYS A 25 8.71 0.68 49.84
CA LYS A 25 8.43 0.26 48.48
C LYS A 25 9.49 0.92 47.61
N GLU A 26 10.44 0.12 47.15
CA GLU A 26 11.25 0.51 46.01
C GLU A 26 10.28 0.93 44.91
N PRO A 27 10.48 2.08 44.23
CA PRO A 27 9.70 2.41 43.06
C PRO A 27 9.98 1.30 42.03
N VAL A 28 8.95 0.55 41.68
CA VAL A 28 8.95 -0.29 40.49
C VAL A 28 9.25 0.68 39.34
N THR A 29 10.50 0.70 38.93
CA THR A 29 10.87 1.29 37.65
C THR A 29 10.13 0.47 36.62
N THR A 30 8.95 0.93 36.21
CA THR A 30 8.35 0.54 34.96
C THR A 30 9.40 0.85 33.89
N GLY A 31 10.11 -0.19 33.45
CA GLY A 31 11.03 -0.06 32.32
C GLY A 31 10.25 0.61 31.20
N ALA A 32 10.74 1.76 30.75
CA ALA A 32 10.16 2.42 29.60
C ALA A 32 10.17 1.38 28.49
N GLU A 33 8.98 0.91 28.07
CA GLU A 33 8.87 0.01 26.92
C GLU A 33 9.62 0.68 25.77
N LYS A 34 10.60 -0.04 25.21
CA LYS A 34 11.41 0.47 24.11
C LYS A 34 10.46 0.86 22.98
N SER A 35 10.39 2.14 22.65
CA SER A 35 9.59 2.60 21.52
C SER A 35 10.11 1.96 20.23
N MET A 36 9.25 1.27 19.51
CA MET A 36 9.58 0.67 18.22
C MET A 36 9.73 1.77 17.16
N LYS A 37 10.69 1.63 16.26
CA LYS A 37 10.95 2.57 15.16
C LYS A 37 10.58 1.93 13.84
N ILE A 38 9.57 2.43 13.16
CA ILE A 38 9.20 1.93 11.83
C ILE A 38 9.38 3.00 10.75
N GLY A 39 9.78 2.55 9.57
CA GLY A 39 9.70 3.35 8.35
C GLY A 39 8.41 3.05 7.61
N ILE A 40 7.73 4.06 7.10
CA ILE A 40 6.65 3.89 6.12
C ILE A 40 7.05 4.65 4.86
N THR A 41 7.08 4.01 3.71
CA THR A 41 7.36 4.67 2.43
C THR A 41 6.20 4.50 1.46
N GLN A 42 5.91 5.56 0.71
CA GLN A 42 4.89 5.64 -0.33
C GLN A 42 5.55 6.09 -1.63
N PHE A 43 5.15 5.49 -2.78
CA PHE A 43 5.77 5.82 -4.06
C PHE A 43 5.43 7.23 -4.54
N VAL A 44 4.15 7.56 -4.51
CA VAL A 44 3.63 8.85 -4.99
C VAL A 44 2.42 9.27 -4.15
N GLU A 45 2.13 10.55 -4.11
CA GLU A 45 0.96 11.07 -3.42
C GLU A 45 -0.28 11.03 -4.33
N HIS A 46 -1.32 10.36 -3.88
CA HIS A 46 -2.69 10.46 -4.40
C HIS A 46 -3.69 9.89 -3.38
N PRO A 47 -4.98 10.28 -3.45
CA PRO A 47 -5.97 10.01 -2.39
C PRO A 47 -6.09 8.54 -1.98
N ALA A 48 -5.97 7.61 -2.92
CA ALA A 48 -6.04 6.18 -2.64
C ALA A 48 -4.90 5.73 -1.72
N LEU A 49 -3.64 6.14 -2.00
CA LEU A 49 -2.47 5.76 -1.20
C LEU A 49 -2.48 6.45 0.17
N ASP A 50 -2.94 7.70 0.25
CA ASP A 50 -3.08 8.42 1.52
C ASP A 50 -4.12 7.74 2.42
N THR A 51 -5.18 7.20 1.81
CA THR A 51 -6.20 6.39 2.50
C THR A 51 -5.60 5.09 3.05
N ILE A 52 -4.72 4.42 2.29
CA ILE A 52 -3.98 3.24 2.75
C ILE A 52 -3.06 3.58 3.92
N GLN A 53 -2.25 4.62 3.78
CA GLN A 53 -1.32 5.07 4.82
C GLN A 53 -2.07 5.37 6.13
N LYS A 54 -3.20 6.10 6.04
CA LYS A 54 -4.07 6.33 7.19
C LYS A 54 -4.56 5.02 7.80
N GLY A 55 -5.04 4.09 6.98
CA GLY A 55 -5.50 2.77 7.43
C GLY A 55 -4.40 1.99 8.16
N ILE A 56 -3.16 2.01 7.65
CA ILE A 56 -2.00 1.37 8.29
C ILE A 56 -1.77 1.92 9.70
N VAL A 57 -1.76 3.24 9.85
CA VAL A 57 -1.55 3.90 11.15
C VAL A 57 -2.68 3.56 12.12
N ASP A 58 -3.93 3.60 11.66
CA ASP A 58 -5.10 3.25 12.48
C ASP A 58 -5.06 1.76 12.88
N GLY A 59 -4.69 0.85 11.97
CA GLY A 59 -4.57 -0.59 12.25
C GLY A 59 -3.45 -0.91 13.25
N LEU A 60 -2.34 -0.20 13.20
CA LEU A 60 -1.26 -0.26 14.20
C LEU A 60 -1.76 0.24 15.55
N ALA A 61 -2.46 1.38 15.60
CA ALA A 61 -2.98 1.98 16.82
C ALA A 61 -4.02 1.08 17.50
N GLU A 62 -4.96 0.51 16.76
CA GLU A 62 -5.95 -0.45 17.26
C GLU A 62 -5.30 -1.73 17.81
N SER A 63 -4.12 -2.09 17.27
CA SER A 63 -3.33 -3.24 17.71
C SER A 63 -2.41 -2.94 18.90
N GLY A 64 -2.43 -1.70 19.42
CA GLY A 64 -1.69 -1.26 20.60
C GLY A 64 -0.39 -0.51 20.30
N TYR A 65 -0.07 -0.20 19.04
CA TYR A 65 1.10 0.59 18.64
C TYR A 65 0.69 2.01 18.25
N GLN A 66 0.93 2.99 19.11
CA GLN A 66 0.53 4.37 18.90
C GLN A 66 1.75 5.25 18.63
N ASP A 67 1.72 5.97 17.51
CA ASP A 67 2.77 6.94 17.17
C ASP A 67 2.92 8.02 18.26
N GLY A 68 4.16 8.37 18.56
CA GLY A 68 4.50 9.30 19.64
C GLY A 68 4.40 8.72 21.07
N LYS A 69 4.02 7.44 21.25
CA LYS A 69 3.98 6.76 22.57
C LYS A 69 4.98 5.61 22.61
N ASN A 70 4.58 4.46 22.08
CA ASN A 70 5.40 3.25 22.03
C ASN A 70 5.83 2.89 20.60
N LEU A 71 5.53 3.76 19.65
CA LEU A 71 5.90 3.68 18.24
C LEU A 71 6.42 5.04 17.77
N ALA A 72 7.45 5.04 16.93
CA ALA A 72 7.92 6.21 16.20
C ALA A 72 7.87 5.91 14.71
N ILE A 73 7.01 6.63 13.98
CA ILE A 73 6.81 6.47 12.53
C ILE A 73 7.65 7.52 11.79
N ASP A 74 8.50 7.07 10.87
CA ASP A 74 9.19 7.90 9.89
C ASP A 74 8.52 7.67 8.54
N PHE A 75 7.70 8.61 8.10
CA PHE A 75 7.02 8.56 6.81
C PHE A 75 7.82 9.28 5.73
N GLN A 76 7.99 8.63 4.58
CA GLN A 76 8.71 9.17 3.42
C GLN A 76 7.90 8.93 2.14
N ASN A 77 7.85 9.95 1.27
CA ASN A 77 7.23 9.87 -0.05
C ASN A 77 8.30 9.98 -1.14
N ALA A 78 8.26 9.11 -2.13
CA ALA A 78 9.21 9.11 -3.24
C ALA A 78 8.83 10.08 -4.37
N HIS A 79 7.65 10.72 -4.31
CA HIS A 79 7.15 11.68 -5.29
C HIS A 79 7.12 11.16 -6.73
N GLY A 80 6.89 9.85 -6.92
CA GLY A 80 6.85 9.21 -8.23
C GLY A 80 8.22 8.91 -8.85
N GLU A 81 9.30 9.17 -8.12
CA GLU A 81 10.67 9.01 -8.63
C GLU A 81 11.31 7.71 -8.13
N MET A 82 11.65 6.81 -9.05
CA MET A 82 12.28 5.52 -8.73
C MET A 82 13.59 5.68 -7.93
N ASN A 83 14.40 6.69 -8.24
CA ASN A 83 15.63 6.93 -7.50
C ASN A 83 15.38 7.33 -6.05
N ASN A 84 14.28 8.02 -5.77
CA ASN A 84 13.91 8.39 -4.42
C ASN A 84 13.49 7.16 -3.60
N THR A 85 12.84 6.14 -4.20
CA THR A 85 12.52 4.90 -3.50
C THR A 85 13.77 4.20 -2.97
N ILE A 86 14.84 4.19 -3.79
CA ILE A 86 16.14 3.60 -3.42
C ILE A 86 16.78 4.41 -2.28
N SER A 87 16.79 5.75 -2.41
CA SER A 87 17.37 6.64 -1.39
C SER A 87 16.64 6.52 -0.05
N ILE A 88 15.30 6.41 -0.07
CA ILE A 88 14.48 6.19 1.13
C ILE A 88 14.79 4.83 1.77
N ALA A 89 14.89 3.76 0.97
CA ALA A 89 15.24 2.44 1.47
C ALA A 89 16.62 2.42 2.13
N GLN A 90 17.62 3.08 1.53
CA GLN A 90 18.96 3.25 2.10
C GLN A 90 18.95 4.07 3.40
N LYS A 91 18.16 5.14 3.46
CA LYS A 91 17.94 5.92 4.68
C LYS A 91 17.38 5.03 5.79
N PHE A 92 16.34 4.26 5.54
CA PHE A 92 15.72 3.40 6.55
C PHE A 92 16.66 2.30 7.05
N ALA A 93 17.49 1.73 6.16
CA ALA A 93 18.52 0.79 6.55
C ALA A 93 19.57 1.45 7.49
N GLY A 94 20.02 2.67 7.15
CA GLY A 94 20.97 3.43 7.99
C GLY A 94 20.39 3.86 9.34
N ASP A 95 19.09 4.15 9.41
CA ASP A 95 18.39 4.59 10.62
C ASP A 95 18.06 3.43 11.58
N GLN A 96 18.39 2.20 11.25
CA GLN A 96 18.14 1.00 12.05
C GLN A 96 16.67 0.90 12.50
N LYS A 97 15.73 0.90 11.55
CA LYS A 97 14.30 0.67 11.80
C LYS A 97 14.08 -0.76 12.32
N ASP A 98 13.14 -0.94 13.22
CA ASP A 98 12.72 -2.26 13.71
C ASP A 98 11.83 -2.99 12.67
N MET A 99 11.22 -2.25 11.73
CA MET A 99 10.40 -2.73 10.61
C MET A 99 10.25 -1.64 9.54
N VAL A 100 10.03 -2.04 8.30
CA VAL A 100 9.63 -1.10 7.23
C VAL A 100 8.33 -1.56 6.57
N ILE A 101 7.40 -0.62 6.40
CA ILE A 101 6.18 -0.81 5.62
C ILE A 101 6.33 -0.05 4.31
N ALA A 102 6.15 -0.75 3.19
CA ALA A 102 6.29 -0.16 1.86
C ALA A 102 4.95 -0.20 1.12
N ILE A 103 4.44 0.97 0.77
CA ILE A 103 3.18 1.13 0.05
C ILE A 103 3.48 1.17 -1.44
N THR A 104 2.86 0.29 -2.20
CA THR A 104 2.96 0.02 -3.64
C THR A 104 4.15 -0.85 -4.07
N THR A 105 4.06 -1.39 -5.29
CA THR A 105 5.09 -2.28 -5.87
C THR A 105 6.45 -1.62 -5.99
N PRO A 106 6.61 -0.40 -6.56
CA PRO A 106 7.92 0.23 -6.70
C PRO A 106 8.64 0.46 -5.36
N SER A 107 7.95 1.00 -4.36
CA SER A 107 8.51 1.18 -3.02
C SER A 107 8.90 -0.14 -2.37
N SER A 108 8.05 -1.17 -2.52
CA SER A 108 8.28 -2.49 -1.93
C SER A 108 9.50 -3.18 -2.53
N GLN A 109 9.69 -3.08 -3.84
CA GLN A 109 10.87 -3.63 -4.53
C GLN A 109 12.17 -2.96 -4.06
N ALA A 110 12.18 -1.63 -3.94
CA ALA A 110 13.36 -0.90 -3.46
C ALA A 110 13.71 -1.26 -2.01
N VAL A 111 12.69 -1.32 -1.13
CA VAL A 111 12.87 -1.69 0.28
C VAL A 111 13.33 -3.14 0.43
N ALA A 112 12.66 -4.09 -0.21
CA ALA A 112 12.99 -5.51 -0.10
C ALA A 112 14.39 -5.85 -0.64
N LYS A 113 14.86 -5.11 -1.66
CA LYS A 113 16.22 -5.25 -2.19
C LYS A 113 17.29 -4.72 -1.24
N THR A 114 16.98 -3.66 -0.49
CA THR A 114 17.95 -2.94 0.35
C THR A 114 17.95 -3.44 1.79
N ILE A 115 16.79 -3.83 2.33
CA ILE A 115 16.60 -4.20 3.75
C ILE A 115 16.31 -5.69 3.84
N GLN A 116 17.25 -6.45 4.43
CA GLN A 116 17.17 -7.91 4.53
C GLN A 116 17.25 -8.44 5.97
N ASP A 117 17.50 -7.56 6.93
CA ASP A 117 17.76 -7.90 8.34
C ASP A 117 16.58 -7.64 9.28
N VAL A 118 15.61 -6.82 8.85
CA VAL A 118 14.39 -6.54 9.61
C VAL A 118 13.14 -6.86 8.76
N PRO A 119 11.97 -7.07 9.39
CA PRO A 119 10.72 -7.30 8.68
C PRO A 119 10.37 -6.18 7.70
N VAL A 120 9.98 -6.57 6.49
CA VAL A 120 9.41 -5.70 5.47
C VAL A 120 7.97 -6.13 5.22
N ILE A 121 7.04 -5.20 5.44
CA ILE A 121 5.61 -5.42 5.17
C ILE A 121 5.22 -4.57 3.97
N PHE A 122 4.88 -5.22 2.86
CA PHE A 122 4.32 -4.46 1.73
C PHE A 122 2.81 -4.26 1.88
N SER A 123 2.32 -3.17 1.34
CA SER A 123 0.89 -2.87 1.20
C SER A 123 0.57 -2.57 -0.25
N THR A 124 -0.58 -3.06 -0.74
CA THR A 124 -1.03 -2.78 -2.11
C THR A 124 -0.01 -3.16 -3.18
N VAL A 125 0.46 -4.38 -3.13
CA VAL A 125 1.27 -4.96 -4.21
C VAL A 125 0.39 -5.88 -5.04
N THR A 126 0.16 -5.53 -6.30
CA THR A 126 -0.78 -6.24 -7.17
C THR A 126 -0.37 -7.69 -7.44
N ASP A 127 0.89 -7.92 -7.77
CA ASP A 127 1.44 -9.27 -7.92
C ASP A 127 2.80 -9.41 -7.23
N PRO A 128 2.82 -9.86 -5.97
CA PRO A 128 4.06 -9.98 -5.20
C PRO A 128 5.06 -10.99 -5.76
N ILE A 129 4.59 -11.98 -6.53
CA ILE A 129 5.47 -12.98 -7.16
C ILE A 129 6.17 -12.37 -8.38
N SER A 130 5.43 -11.75 -9.28
CA SER A 130 6.00 -11.05 -10.44
C SER A 130 6.88 -9.87 -10.03
N ALA A 131 6.56 -9.22 -8.90
CA ALA A 131 7.40 -8.19 -8.29
C ALA A 131 8.67 -8.73 -7.62
N GLN A 132 8.86 -10.07 -7.56
CA GLN A 132 9.99 -10.77 -6.93
C GLN A 132 10.16 -10.49 -5.42
N LEU A 133 9.07 -10.15 -4.75
CA LEU A 133 9.04 -9.91 -3.31
C LEU A 133 8.98 -11.21 -2.53
N VAL A 134 8.17 -12.17 -3.00
CA VAL A 134 8.01 -13.49 -2.41
C VAL A 134 7.98 -14.56 -3.51
N ASN A 135 8.37 -15.79 -3.17
CA ASN A 135 8.28 -16.94 -4.10
C ASN A 135 6.92 -17.67 -3.97
N SER A 136 6.22 -17.47 -2.86
CA SER A 136 4.90 -18.05 -2.59
C SER A 136 4.07 -17.09 -1.73
N LEU A 137 2.78 -17.00 -2.02
CA LEU A 137 1.86 -16.18 -1.22
C LEU A 137 1.56 -16.83 0.13
N ASP A 138 1.44 -18.17 0.17
CA ASP A 138 1.10 -18.90 1.38
C ASP A 138 2.26 -19.02 2.36
N LYS A 139 3.50 -19.03 1.85
CA LYS A 139 4.70 -19.22 2.65
C LYS A 139 5.83 -18.34 2.16
N PRO A 140 5.90 -17.09 2.65
CA PRO A 140 7.02 -16.21 2.36
C PRO A 140 8.34 -16.81 2.82
N ASP A 141 9.38 -16.68 1.99
CA ASP A 141 10.68 -17.33 2.19
C ASP A 141 11.80 -16.35 2.57
N LYS A 142 11.46 -15.07 2.65
CA LYS A 142 12.39 -13.98 3.01
C LYS A 142 11.85 -13.23 4.24
N ASN A 143 12.44 -12.09 4.54
CA ASN A 143 11.96 -11.14 5.54
C ASN A 143 10.77 -10.27 5.06
N VAL A 144 10.06 -10.68 4.01
CA VAL A 144 9.05 -9.87 3.30
C VAL A 144 7.72 -10.60 3.27
N THR A 145 6.64 -9.92 3.66
CA THR A 145 5.25 -10.33 3.49
C THR A 145 4.37 -9.08 3.35
N GLY A 146 3.06 -9.22 3.20
CA GLY A 146 2.19 -8.05 3.12
C GLY A 146 0.79 -8.33 2.57
N THR A 147 0.16 -7.29 2.01
CA THR A 147 -1.20 -7.34 1.45
C THR A 147 -1.19 -7.03 -0.04
N SER A 148 -1.93 -7.82 -0.81
CA SER A 148 -2.09 -7.66 -2.26
C SER A 148 -3.45 -7.06 -2.60
N ASP A 149 -3.45 -6.09 -3.49
CA ASP A 149 -4.63 -5.42 -4.04
C ASP A 149 -5.03 -5.96 -5.42
N LYS A 150 -4.65 -7.18 -5.74
CA LYS A 150 -4.96 -7.77 -7.03
C LYS A 150 -6.47 -7.78 -7.29
N VAL A 151 -6.87 -7.13 -8.38
CA VAL A 151 -8.22 -7.22 -8.96
C VAL A 151 -8.15 -7.97 -10.29
N SER A 152 -9.22 -8.66 -10.67
CA SER A 152 -9.26 -9.38 -11.93
C SER A 152 -9.52 -8.44 -13.11
N MET A 153 -8.63 -8.39 -14.07
CA MET A 153 -8.82 -7.62 -15.31
C MET A 153 -9.94 -8.19 -16.15
N GLY A 154 -10.19 -9.50 -16.08
CA GLY A 154 -11.35 -10.14 -16.71
C GLY A 154 -12.68 -9.59 -16.16
N ARG A 155 -12.79 -9.38 -14.84
CA ARG A 155 -13.99 -8.76 -14.23
C ARG A 155 -14.13 -7.30 -14.60
N GLN A 156 -13.03 -6.54 -14.68
CA GLN A 156 -13.08 -5.16 -15.16
C GLN A 156 -13.57 -5.10 -16.62
N LEU A 157 -13.09 -5.99 -17.46
CA LEU A 157 -13.55 -6.11 -18.84
C LEU A 157 -15.04 -6.48 -18.92
N GLU A 158 -15.52 -7.39 -18.09
CA GLU A 158 -16.95 -7.73 -18.00
C GLU A 158 -17.79 -6.54 -17.54
N LEU A 159 -17.31 -5.73 -16.61
CA LEU A 159 -17.98 -4.51 -16.22
C LEU A 159 -18.09 -3.52 -17.38
N ILE A 160 -17.02 -3.34 -18.15
CA ILE A 160 -17.04 -2.49 -19.36
C ILE A 160 -18.07 -3.01 -20.35
N GLN A 161 -18.15 -4.32 -20.57
CA GLN A 161 -19.14 -4.93 -21.45
C GLN A 161 -20.59 -4.76 -20.95
N LYS A 162 -20.84 -4.68 -19.63
CA LYS A 162 -22.19 -4.34 -19.10
C LYS A 162 -22.62 -2.92 -19.49
N PHE A 163 -21.70 -1.98 -19.67
CA PHE A 163 -21.97 -0.62 -20.17
C PHE A 163 -21.96 -0.56 -21.68
N MET A 164 -21.08 -1.32 -22.33
CA MET A 164 -20.77 -1.27 -23.76
C MET A 164 -20.76 -2.69 -24.37
N PRO A 165 -21.95 -3.34 -24.54
CA PRO A 165 -22.00 -4.75 -24.95
C PRO A 165 -21.36 -5.06 -26.32
N ALA A 166 -21.30 -4.06 -27.20
CA ALA A 166 -20.76 -4.19 -28.56
C ALA A 166 -19.29 -3.79 -28.70
N ILE A 167 -18.60 -3.48 -27.58
CA ILE A 167 -17.21 -2.99 -27.60
C ILE A 167 -16.29 -3.98 -28.32
N LYS A 168 -15.41 -3.46 -29.19
CA LYS A 168 -14.43 -4.23 -29.96
C LYS A 168 -12.99 -3.82 -29.68
N LYS A 169 -12.77 -2.57 -29.26
CA LYS A 169 -11.43 -2.06 -28.99
C LYS A 169 -11.38 -1.30 -27.67
N ILE A 170 -10.43 -1.67 -26.84
CA ILE A 170 -10.20 -1.04 -25.55
C ILE A 170 -8.76 -0.54 -25.47
N GLY A 171 -8.57 0.68 -25.01
CA GLY A 171 -7.25 1.25 -24.74
C GLY A 171 -6.82 0.95 -23.33
N VAL A 172 -5.52 0.77 -23.12
CA VAL A 172 -4.91 0.72 -21.79
C VAL A 172 -3.75 1.71 -21.74
N LEU A 173 -3.84 2.68 -20.84
CA LEU A 173 -2.75 3.61 -20.54
C LEU A 173 -2.03 3.14 -19.27
N TYR A 174 -0.73 2.95 -19.36
CA TYR A 174 0.03 2.38 -18.24
C TYR A 174 1.50 2.81 -18.24
N THR A 175 2.14 2.73 -17.08
CA THR A 175 3.56 3.05 -16.88
C THR A 175 4.42 1.81 -17.10
N THR A 176 5.32 1.84 -18.08
CA THR A 176 6.14 0.69 -18.49
C THR A 176 7.16 0.24 -17.44
N SER A 177 7.55 1.13 -16.52
CA SER A 177 8.47 0.82 -15.42
C SER A 177 7.78 0.22 -14.19
N GLU A 178 6.45 0.17 -14.14
CA GLU A 178 5.68 -0.41 -13.04
C GLU A 178 5.29 -1.86 -13.35
N VAL A 179 5.89 -2.82 -12.62
CA VAL A 179 5.63 -4.25 -12.80
C VAL A 179 4.16 -4.59 -12.55
N ASN A 180 3.51 -3.94 -11.57
CA ASN A 180 2.07 -4.08 -11.31
C ASN A 180 1.23 -3.75 -12.54
N SER A 181 1.60 -2.74 -13.31
CA SER A 181 0.87 -2.32 -14.50
C SER A 181 1.03 -3.32 -15.65
N GLU A 182 2.27 -3.74 -15.94
CA GLU A 182 2.56 -4.72 -17.00
C GLU A 182 1.85 -6.05 -16.79
N VAL A 183 1.76 -6.54 -15.55
CA VAL A 183 1.04 -7.79 -15.24
C VAL A 183 -0.45 -7.65 -15.54
N GLN A 184 -1.07 -6.54 -15.13
CA GLN A 184 -2.48 -6.26 -15.38
C GLN A 184 -2.79 -6.10 -16.87
N VAL A 185 -1.90 -5.45 -17.63
CA VAL A 185 -2.05 -5.31 -19.09
C VAL A 185 -2.06 -6.68 -19.76
N LYS A 186 -1.15 -7.59 -19.39
CA LYS A 186 -1.14 -8.96 -19.93
C LYS A 186 -2.42 -9.74 -19.58
N GLU A 187 -2.88 -9.65 -18.32
CA GLU A 187 -4.12 -10.28 -17.88
C GLU A 187 -5.33 -9.72 -18.65
N LEU A 188 -5.36 -8.41 -18.92
CA LEU A 188 -6.40 -7.78 -19.74
C LEU A 188 -6.38 -8.31 -21.18
N GLU A 189 -5.20 -8.42 -21.81
CA GLU A 189 -5.07 -8.93 -23.16
C GLU A 189 -5.56 -10.38 -23.30
N GLU A 190 -5.18 -11.24 -22.34
CA GLU A 190 -5.63 -12.62 -22.29
C GLU A 190 -7.16 -12.71 -22.17
N ALA A 191 -7.75 -11.91 -21.27
CA ALA A 191 -9.20 -11.86 -21.08
C ALA A 191 -9.93 -11.29 -22.32
N ALA A 192 -9.37 -10.27 -22.95
CA ALA A 192 -9.93 -9.62 -24.14
C ALA A 192 -9.86 -10.52 -25.38
N GLN A 193 -8.74 -11.22 -25.56
CA GLN A 193 -8.56 -12.18 -26.65
C GLN A 193 -9.64 -13.27 -26.62
N ALA A 194 -9.96 -13.80 -25.44
CA ALA A 194 -11.00 -14.81 -25.27
C ALA A 194 -12.41 -14.31 -25.67
N LYS A 195 -12.61 -12.98 -25.70
CA LYS A 195 -13.88 -12.32 -26.03
C LYS A 195 -13.87 -11.65 -27.41
N GLY A 196 -12.79 -11.77 -28.17
CA GLY A 196 -12.62 -11.15 -29.49
C GLY A 196 -12.57 -9.61 -29.44
N ILE A 197 -12.00 -9.07 -28.33
CA ILE A 197 -11.79 -7.64 -28.10
C ILE A 197 -10.31 -7.35 -28.30
N GLU A 198 -9.99 -6.31 -29.07
CA GLU A 198 -8.63 -5.83 -29.28
C GLU A 198 -8.21 -4.91 -28.13
N VAL A 199 -7.01 -5.11 -27.58
CA VAL A 199 -6.41 -4.21 -26.60
C VAL A 199 -5.33 -3.37 -27.28
N VAL A 200 -5.47 -2.04 -27.22
CA VAL A 200 -4.48 -1.07 -27.74
C VAL A 200 -3.69 -0.54 -26.56
N ARG A 201 -2.39 -0.83 -26.54
CA ARG A 201 -1.48 -0.36 -25.45
C ARG A 201 -0.99 1.04 -25.72
N SER A 202 -0.97 1.87 -24.68
CA SER A 202 -0.21 3.12 -24.62
C SER A 202 0.67 3.11 -23.38
N GLY A 203 1.92 2.66 -23.54
CA GLY A 203 2.91 2.65 -22.46
C GLY A 203 3.60 4.01 -22.38
N ILE A 204 3.68 4.55 -21.16
CA ILE A 204 4.41 5.80 -20.85
C ILE A 204 5.59 5.50 -19.95
N SER A 205 6.59 6.36 -19.99
CA SER A 205 7.78 6.30 -19.13
C SER A 205 7.79 7.38 -18.04
N SER A 206 6.94 8.41 -18.20
CA SER A 206 6.84 9.55 -17.29
C SER A 206 5.41 10.10 -17.25
N ILE A 207 5.02 10.69 -16.12
CA ILE A 207 3.75 11.40 -15.96
C ILE A 207 3.56 12.56 -16.96
N THR A 208 4.64 13.13 -17.46
CA THR A 208 4.59 14.19 -18.49
C THR A 208 4.07 13.69 -19.84
N GLU A 209 4.07 12.39 -20.08
CA GLU A 209 3.59 11.76 -21.32
C GLU A 209 2.09 11.36 -21.26
N ILE A 210 1.42 11.54 -20.12
CA ILE A 210 0.04 11.09 -19.90
C ILE A 210 -0.93 11.64 -20.94
N GLN A 211 -0.89 12.95 -21.18
CA GLN A 211 -1.79 13.57 -22.17
C GLN A 211 -1.53 13.06 -23.59
N LEU A 212 -0.25 12.93 -23.97
CA LEU A 212 0.12 12.39 -25.29
C LEU A 212 -0.26 10.91 -25.40
N GLY A 213 0.01 10.10 -24.38
CA GLY A 213 -0.38 8.69 -24.33
C GLY A 213 -1.89 8.51 -24.44
N THR A 214 -2.66 9.35 -23.74
CA THR A 214 -4.13 9.36 -23.84
C THR A 214 -4.59 9.80 -25.24
N GLN A 215 -3.98 10.84 -25.81
CA GLN A 215 -4.32 11.31 -27.16
C GLN A 215 -4.09 10.22 -28.21
N THR A 216 -3.05 9.42 -28.06
CA THR A 216 -2.78 8.27 -28.95
C THR A 216 -3.89 7.23 -28.90
N LEU A 217 -4.53 7.03 -27.74
CA LEU A 217 -5.59 6.04 -27.57
C LEU A 217 -6.95 6.52 -28.12
N VAL A 218 -7.36 7.76 -27.82
CA VAL A 218 -8.72 8.23 -28.09
C VAL A 218 -9.14 8.17 -29.56
N ASP A 219 -8.17 8.20 -30.49
CA ASP A 219 -8.43 8.11 -31.92
C ASP A 219 -8.56 6.63 -32.42
N GLN A 220 -8.30 5.65 -31.56
CA GLN A 220 -8.18 4.24 -31.95
C GLN A 220 -9.15 3.30 -31.22
N VAL A 221 -9.73 3.74 -30.08
CA VAL A 221 -10.45 2.87 -29.16
C VAL A 221 -11.84 3.39 -28.81
N GLU A 222 -12.68 2.53 -28.24
CA GLU A 222 -14.06 2.86 -27.86
C GLU A 222 -14.18 3.15 -26.36
N ALA A 223 -13.20 2.68 -25.56
CA ALA A 223 -13.08 2.96 -24.13
C ALA A 223 -11.61 2.86 -23.70
N ILE A 224 -11.26 3.50 -22.59
CA ILE A 224 -9.94 3.38 -21.94
C ILE A 224 -10.13 2.71 -20.59
N LEU A 225 -9.28 1.74 -20.26
CA LEU A 225 -9.13 1.18 -18.92
C LEU A 225 -7.80 1.64 -18.31
N ILE A 226 -7.88 2.21 -17.12
CA ILE A 226 -6.70 2.52 -16.30
C ILE A 226 -6.53 1.38 -15.30
N PRO A 227 -5.43 0.62 -15.36
CA PRO A 227 -5.11 -0.40 -14.36
C PRO A 227 -4.75 0.23 -13.01
N ILE A 228 -4.43 -0.57 -12.01
CA ILE A 228 -3.78 -0.07 -10.78
C ILE A 228 -2.36 0.34 -11.15
N ASP A 229 -2.20 1.60 -11.51
CA ASP A 229 -0.96 2.25 -11.97
C ASP A 229 -0.73 3.53 -11.19
N ASN A 230 0.32 3.59 -10.40
CA ASN A 230 0.54 4.68 -9.46
C ASN A 230 0.76 6.02 -10.16
N SER A 231 1.53 6.01 -11.23
CA SER A 231 1.90 7.22 -11.99
C SER A 231 0.69 7.78 -12.75
N VAL A 232 -0.06 6.92 -13.46
CA VAL A 232 -1.25 7.34 -14.22
C VAL A 232 -2.34 7.83 -13.29
N VAL A 233 -2.62 7.10 -12.18
CA VAL A 233 -3.64 7.51 -11.19
C VAL A 233 -3.28 8.84 -10.52
N SER A 234 -2.01 9.09 -10.21
CA SER A 234 -1.57 10.37 -9.63
C SER A 234 -1.90 11.57 -10.51
N SER A 235 -1.87 11.39 -11.82
CA SER A 235 -2.10 12.44 -12.83
C SER A 235 -3.36 12.20 -13.67
N PHE A 236 -4.35 11.50 -13.10
CA PHE A 236 -5.58 11.07 -13.77
C PHE A 236 -6.39 12.21 -14.41
N ASP A 237 -6.34 13.42 -13.84
CA ASP A 237 -7.02 14.59 -14.41
C ASP A 237 -6.53 14.91 -15.84
N GLY A 238 -5.25 14.62 -16.13
CA GLY A 238 -4.70 14.72 -17.47
C GLY A 238 -5.30 13.72 -18.46
N VAL A 239 -5.63 12.52 -18.00
CA VAL A 239 -6.35 11.50 -18.79
C VAL A 239 -7.77 11.97 -19.08
N LEU A 240 -8.51 12.38 -18.03
CA LEU A 240 -9.90 12.83 -18.16
C LEU A 240 -10.04 13.99 -19.13
N MET A 241 -9.19 15.00 -19.02
CA MET A 241 -9.25 16.18 -19.90
C MET A 241 -9.20 15.79 -21.39
N VAL A 242 -8.37 14.84 -21.75
CA VAL A 242 -8.24 14.37 -23.14
C VAL A 242 -9.43 13.48 -23.52
N ALA A 243 -9.78 12.52 -22.67
CA ALA A 243 -10.83 11.54 -22.91
C ALA A 243 -12.24 12.19 -23.01
N GLU A 244 -12.56 13.15 -22.11
CA GLU A 244 -13.83 13.89 -22.15
C GLU A 244 -13.99 14.70 -23.43
N LYS A 245 -12.91 15.38 -23.88
CA LYS A 245 -12.93 16.12 -25.14
C LYS A 245 -13.20 15.21 -26.34
N ALA A 246 -12.64 13.99 -26.31
CA ALA A 246 -12.83 12.98 -27.35
C ALA A 246 -14.13 12.18 -27.17
N LYS A 247 -14.82 12.32 -26.02
CA LYS A 247 -16.00 11.53 -25.61
C LYS A 247 -15.72 10.02 -25.54
N ILE A 248 -14.51 9.63 -25.17
CA ILE A 248 -14.11 8.25 -24.94
C ILE A 248 -14.22 7.94 -23.46
N PRO A 249 -15.09 7.01 -23.02
CA PRO A 249 -15.27 6.69 -21.61
C PRO A 249 -14.02 6.07 -21.01
N VAL A 250 -13.73 6.49 -19.76
CA VAL A 250 -12.62 5.98 -18.98
C VAL A 250 -13.15 5.14 -17.83
N PHE A 251 -12.70 3.89 -17.76
CA PHE A 251 -12.90 2.99 -16.63
C PHE A 251 -11.59 2.87 -15.84
N ALA A 252 -11.67 2.53 -14.57
CA ALA A 252 -10.49 2.40 -13.72
C ALA A 252 -10.55 1.12 -12.88
N SER A 253 -9.43 0.74 -12.27
CA SER A 253 -9.33 -0.45 -11.43
C SER A 253 -9.38 -0.14 -9.94
N ASP A 254 -9.55 1.14 -9.55
CA ASP A 254 -9.64 1.60 -8.16
C ASP A 254 -10.82 2.55 -7.93
N ILE A 255 -11.29 2.60 -6.68
CA ILE A 255 -12.48 3.34 -6.27
C ILE A 255 -12.26 4.87 -6.34
N ASP A 256 -11.10 5.34 -5.93
CA ASP A 256 -10.84 6.78 -5.84
C ASP A 256 -10.74 7.42 -7.22
N THR A 257 -10.20 6.71 -8.21
CA THR A 257 -10.20 7.15 -9.61
C THR A 257 -11.63 7.25 -10.17
N VAL A 258 -12.53 6.34 -9.79
CA VAL A 258 -13.96 6.46 -10.16
C VAL A 258 -14.60 7.69 -9.52
N LYS A 259 -14.31 7.99 -8.26
CA LYS A 259 -14.79 9.21 -7.59
C LYS A 259 -14.27 10.49 -8.25
N ARG A 260 -13.11 10.43 -8.90
CA ARG A 260 -12.50 11.54 -9.65
C ARG A 260 -13.04 11.70 -11.08
N GLY A 261 -13.80 10.73 -11.61
CA GLY A 261 -14.43 10.87 -12.92
C GLY A 261 -14.29 9.68 -13.88
N ALA A 262 -13.69 8.56 -13.48
CA ALA A 262 -13.85 7.33 -14.24
C ALA A 262 -15.28 6.79 -14.06
N VAL A 263 -15.75 5.98 -15.04
CA VAL A 263 -17.14 5.53 -15.11
C VAL A 263 -17.48 4.54 -13.98
N ALA A 264 -16.69 3.49 -13.82
CA ALA A 264 -16.96 2.43 -12.85
C ALA A 264 -15.74 1.55 -12.58
N THR A 265 -15.80 0.80 -11.48
CA THR A 265 -14.83 -0.23 -11.09
C THR A 265 -15.46 -1.31 -10.21
N TYR A 266 -14.92 -2.52 -10.26
CA TYR A 266 -14.92 -3.44 -9.13
C TYR A 266 -13.62 -3.20 -8.34
N GLY A 267 -13.67 -2.34 -7.34
CA GLY A 267 -12.50 -1.86 -6.59
C GLY A 267 -12.44 -2.38 -5.16
N ILE A 268 -11.27 -2.28 -4.56
CA ILE A 268 -10.98 -2.66 -3.19
C ILE A 268 -11.12 -1.44 -2.27
N ASP A 269 -11.61 -1.66 -1.05
CA ASP A 269 -11.63 -0.65 0.00
C ASP A 269 -10.22 -0.48 0.57
N TYR A 270 -9.51 0.53 0.12
CA TYR A 270 -8.13 0.78 0.48
C TYR A 270 -7.91 1.18 1.95
N TYR A 271 -8.91 1.79 2.59
CA TYR A 271 -8.81 2.04 4.03
C TYR A 271 -8.80 0.73 4.84
N LYS A 272 -9.71 -0.20 4.51
CA LYS A 272 -9.73 -1.51 5.15
C LYS A 272 -8.46 -2.30 4.89
N MET A 273 -7.94 -2.26 3.66
CA MET A 273 -6.67 -2.90 3.33
C MET A 273 -5.49 -2.29 4.11
N GLY A 274 -5.45 -0.98 4.23
CA GLY A 274 -4.46 -0.31 5.08
C GLY A 274 -4.53 -0.78 6.53
N LYS A 275 -5.74 -0.87 7.11
CA LYS A 275 -5.93 -1.42 8.47
C LYS A 275 -5.44 -2.86 8.58
N GLN A 276 -5.75 -3.69 7.60
CA GLN A 276 -5.28 -5.08 7.53
C GLN A 276 -3.75 -5.14 7.52
N THR A 277 -3.09 -4.30 6.71
CA THR A 277 -1.62 -4.17 6.70
C THR A 277 -1.07 -3.75 8.06
N GLY A 278 -1.67 -2.74 8.70
CA GLY A 278 -1.27 -2.27 10.03
C GLY A 278 -1.41 -3.35 11.11
N GLN A 279 -2.50 -4.11 11.07
CA GLN A 279 -2.73 -5.25 11.97
C GLN A 279 -1.71 -6.38 11.72
N MET A 280 -1.37 -6.67 10.44
CA MET A 280 -0.32 -7.63 10.10
C MET A 280 1.04 -7.17 10.64
N ALA A 281 1.39 -5.92 10.42
CA ALA A 281 2.62 -5.32 10.95
C ALA A 281 2.69 -5.44 12.48
N ALA A 282 1.59 -5.17 13.17
CA ALA A 282 1.50 -5.31 14.63
C ALA A 282 1.70 -6.76 15.10
N ARG A 283 1.18 -7.76 14.40
CA ARG A 283 1.44 -9.18 14.72
C ARG A 283 2.91 -9.52 14.61
N VAL A 284 3.57 -9.03 13.55
CA VAL A 284 5.01 -9.24 13.35
C VAL A 284 5.83 -8.50 14.42
N LEU A 285 5.49 -7.27 14.78
CA LEU A 285 6.12 -6.53 15.89
C LEU A 285 5.97 -7.24 17.24
N LYS A 286 4.89 -8.01 17.43
CA LYS A 286 4.66 -8.86 18.63
C LYS A 286 5.43 -10.20 18.58
N GLY A 287 6.23 -10.44 17.53
CA GLY A 287 7.09 -11.62 17.41
C GLY A 287 6.57 -12.73 16.50
N GLN A 288 5.46 -12.53 15.76
CA GLN A 288 5.07 -13.45 14.69
C GLN A 288 6.15 -13.41 13.59
N LYS A 289 6.63 -14.57 13.19
CA LYS A 289 7.65 -14.65 12.14
C LYS A 289 7.05 -14.29 10.78
N VAL A 290 7.80 -13.58 9.97
CA VAL A 290 7.40 -13.25 8.58
C VAL A 290 7.12 -14.54 7.78
N ALA A 291 7.96 -15.55 7.90
CA ALA A 291 7.79 -16.83 7.24
C ALA A 291 6.48 -17.59 7.62
N ASP A 292 5.90 -17.26 8.76
CA ASP A 292 4.63 -17.82 9.25
C ASP A 292 3.46 -16.84 9.02
N THR A 293 3.66 -15.80 8.22
CA THR A 293 2.68 -14.77 7.88
C THR A 293 2.42 -14.78 6.38
N PRO A 294 1.41 -15.50 5.89
CA PRO A 294 1.04 -15.53 4.48
C PRO A 294 0.75 -14.13 3.94
N VAL A 295 0.95 -13.94 2.64
CA VAL A 295 0.46 -12.75 1.95
C VAL A 295 -1.07 -12.77 1.97
N GLU A 296 -1.66 -11.69 2.44
CA GLU A 296 -3.11 -11.56 2.49
C GLU A 296 -3.61 -10.87 1.21
N VAL A 297 -4.40 -11.59 0.41
CA VAL A 297 -4.99 -11.06 -0.82
C VAL A 297 -6.43 -10.64 -0.52
N SER A 298 -6.82 -9.43 -0.91
CA SER A 298 -8.21 -8.98 -0.80
C SER A 298 -9.10 -9.84 -1.70
N LYS A 299 -10.15 -10.43 -1.11
CA LYS A 299 -11.13 -11.27 -1.84
C LYS A 299 -12.39 -10.52 -2.20
N GLU A 300 -12.64 -9.39 -1.55
CA GLU A 300 -13.86 -8.60 -1.71
C GLU A 300 -13.56 -7.36 -2.57
N THR A 301 -14.40 -7.16 -3.57
CA THR A 301 -14.41 -5.96 -4.40
C THR A 301 -15.82 -5.40 -4.43
N ASP A 302 -15.93 -4.09 -4.36
CA ASP A 302 -17.18 -3.37 -4.40
C ASP A 302 -17.37 -2.74 -5.79
N LEU A 303 -18.59 -2.86 -6.35
CA LEU A 303 -18.96 -2.11 -7.54
C LEU A 303 -19.25 -0.66 -7.16
N ILE A 304 -18.44 0.24 -7.72
CA ILE A 304 -18.66 1.69 -7.61
C ILE A 304 -18.89 2.25 -9.01
N ILE A 305 -19.92 3.10 -9.13
CA ILE A 305 -20.29 3.72 -10.41
C ILE A 305 -20.35 5.24 -10.20
N ASN A 306 -19.80 5.98 -11.15
CA ASN A 306 -19.94 7.44 -11.21
C ASN A 306 -21.03 7.78 -12.24
N GLU A 307 -22.22 8.20 -11.74
CA GLU A 307 -23.37 8.51 -12.57
C GLU A 307 -23.12 9.75 -13.47
N LYS A 308 -22.43 10.76 -12.91
CA LYS A 308 -22.05 11.94 -13.66
C LYS A 308 -21.09 11.59 -14.80
N ALA A 309 -20.07 10.78 -14.54
CA ALA A 309 -19.13 10.33 -15.57
C ALA A 309 -19.81 9.50 -16.64
N ALA A 310 -20.65 8.52 -16.26
CA ALA A 310 -21.46 7.76 -17.22
C ALA A 310 -22.28 8.68 -18.11
N GLY A 311 -22.98 9.69 -17.54
CA GLY A 311 -23.76 10.68 -18.30
C GLY A 311 -22.90 11.53 -19.24
N THR A 312 -21.70 11.95 -18.82
CA THR A 312 -20.75 12.73 -19.63
C THR A 312 -20.34 11.96 -20.91
N PHE A 313 -20.18 10.66 -20.79
CA PHE A 313 -19.84 9.79 -21.92
C PHE A 313 -21.04 9.16 -22.64
N GLY A 314 -22.27 9.53 -22.25
CA GLY A 314 -23.49 9.03 -22.88
C GLY A 314 -23.82 7.57 -22.57
N LEU A 315 -23.25 7.01 -21.49
CA LEU A 315 -23.46 5.63 -21.08
C LEU A 315 -24.73 5.50 -20.22
N GLN A 316 -25.45 4.39 -20.41
CA GLN A 316 -26.64 4.05 -19.63
C GLN A 316 -26.26 3.13 -18.47
N ILE A 317 -26.71 3.42 -17.25
CA ILE A 317 -26.56 2.53 -16.11
C ILE A 317 -27.83 1.67 -16.01
N SER A 318 -27.69 0.37 -16.27
CA SER A 318 -28.82 -0.56 -16.18
C SER A 318 -29.35 -0.69 -14.75
N ASP A 319 -30.62 -1.10 -14.61
CA ASP A 319 -31.19 -1.37 -13.27
C ASP A 319 -30.47 -2.51 -12.53
N GLU A 320 -29.87 -3.44 -13.27
CA GLU A 320 -29.03 -4.49 -12.71
C GLU A 320 -27.78 -3.89 -12.06
N LEU A 321 -27.03 -3.03 -12.78
CA LEU A 321 -25.85 -2.34 -12.27
C LEU A 321 -26.20 -1.46 -11.08
N LYS A 322 -27.33 -0.75 -11.11
CA LYS A 322 -27.78 0.07 -9.97
C LYS A 322 -28.06 -0.75 -8.71
N LYS A 323 -28.59 -1.97 -8.85
CA LYS A 323 -28.86 -2.87 -7.73
C LYS A 323 -27.58 -3.53 -7.20
N GLU A 324 -26.61 -3.82 -8.06
CA GLU A 324 -25.33 -4.43 -7.71
C GLU A 324 -24.38 -3.41 -7.08
N ALA A 325 -24.47 -2.14 -7.45
CA ALA A 325 -23.56 -1.10 -6.98
C ALA A 325 -23.68 -0.89 -5.48
N LYS A 326 -22.52 -0.94 -4.80
CA LYS A 326 -22.41 -0.54 -3.39
C LYS A 326 -22.54 0.96 -3.22
N GLU A 327 -22.02 1.72 -4.18
CA GLU A 327 -22.06 3.19 -4.19
C GLU A 327 -22.27 3.70 -5.62
N ILE A 328 -23.16 4.68 -5.75
CA ILE A 328 -23.32 5.47 -6.98
C ILE A 328 -22.95 6.91 -6.65
N VAL A 329 -21.79 7.33 -7.14
CA VAL A 329 -21.26 8.70 -7.03
C VAL A 329 -22.08 9.59 -7.98
N LYS A 330 -22.56 10.73 -7.47
CA LYS A 330 -23.43 11.69 -8.21
C LYS A 330 -22.65 12.93 -8.64
#